data_48d02e5c8c2569295325d9ad6aff4681
#
_entry.id   48d02e5c8c2569295325d9ad6aff4681
#
_cell.length_a   1.000
_cell.length_b   1.000
_cell.length_c   1.000
_cell.angle_alpha   90.00
_cell.angle_beta   90.00
_cell.angle_gamma   90.00
#
_symmetry.space_group_name_H-M   'P 1'
#
loop_
_entity.id
_entity.type
_entity.pdbx_description
1 polymer ?
#
loop_
_entity_poly.entity_id
_entity_poly.type
_entity_poly.pdbx_seq_one_letter_code
_entity_poly.pdbx_strand_id
1 'polypeptide(L)'
;AMRTVLADLHVHTLLSPCAEVEMTPHHIVMRAAEYGIGAVAITDHNASANVPAALEAAQRYGVKVFPGMEVESSEEAHIVALFDTLEQLQRWQLLVDEHMNGMLNDVESFGAQYVVDAEDEFVREEQRLLHAPLSLTAAQIVQQVTALGGLTIAAHIDRPSYSILGQLGFIEPHFGFAAAAISAAGWRRKMQSKL
;
A
#
# COMPACT_ATOMS: atom_id res chain seq x y z
N ALA A 1 -11.85 -21.92 -18.17
CA ALA A 1 -10.94 -22.54 -17.19
C ALA A 1 -10.44 -21.47 -16.24
N MET A 2 -10.46 -21.71 -14.92
CA MET A 2 -9.82 -20.83 -13.92
C MET A 2 -8.32 -20.80 -14.17
N ARG A 3 -7.73 -19.61 -14.11
CA ARG A 3 -6.29 -19.40 -14.29
C ARG A 3 -5.70 -18.94 -12.95
N THR A 4 -4.66 -19.60 -12.48
CA THR A 4 -3.92 -19.16 -11.30
C THR A 4 -2.97 -18.04 -11.69
N VAL A 5 -2.97 -16.95 -10.92
CA VAL A 5 -2.08 -15.80 -11.11
C VAL A 5 -1.31 -15.58 -9.81
N LEU A 6 0.01 -15.43 -9.91
CA LEU A 6 0.83 -14.96 -8.80
C LEU A 6 0.66 -13.44 -8.68
N ALA A 7 0.40 -12.95 -7.48
CA ALA A 7 0.19 -11.53 -7.23
C ALA A 7 0.99 -11.06 -6.01
N ASP A 8 1.49 -9.81 -6.09
CA ASP A 8 2.01 -9.06 -4.95
C ASP A 8 1.13 -7.84 -4.72
N LEU A 9 0.37 -7.84 -3.62
CA LEU A 9 -0.66 -6.84 -3.34
C LEU A 9 -0.23 -5.81 -2.28
N HIS A 10 1.07 -5.73 -1.97
CA HIS A 10 1.59 -4.77 -0.99
C HIS A 10 3.01 -4.34 -1.38
N VAL A 11 3.12 -3.40 -2.30
CA VAL A 11 4.39 -2.93 -2.85
C VAL A 11 4.51 -1.41 -2.69
N HIS A 12 5.65 -0.97 -2.17
CA HIS A 12 5.99 0.45 -2.04
C HIS A 12 6.95 0.88 -3.14
N THR A 13 6.72 2.08 -3.68
CA THR A 13 7.66 2.75 -4.56
C THR A 13 8.62 3.65 -3.76
N LEU A 14 9.57 4.27 -4.45
CA LEU A 14 10.47 5.29 -3.88
C LEU A 14 9.73 6.55 -3.34
N LEU A 15 8.41 6.61 -3.45
CA LEU A 15 7.59 7.62 -2.78
C LEU A 15 7.47 7.34 -1.28
N SER A 16 7.53 6.07 -0.87
CA SER A 16 7.54 5.68 0.53
C SER A 16 8.99 5.61 1.03
N PRO A 17 9.37 6.34 2.10
CA PRO A 17 10.76 6.40 2.56
C PRO A 17 11.30 5.06 3.12
N CYS A 18 10.44 4.07 3.30
CA CYS A 18 10.84 2.70 3.64
C CYS A 18 11.28 1.86 2.44
N ALA A 19 11.09 2.35 1.22
CA ALA A 19 11.52 1.66 -0.01
C ALA A 19 12.86 2.21 -0.50
N GLU A 20 13.61 1.36 -1.20
CA GLU A 20 14.86 1.74 -1.85
C GLU A 20 14.58 2.65 -3.06
N VAL A 21 15.56 3.50 -3.43
CA VAL A 21 15.42 4.46 -4.54
C VAL A 21 15.20 3.78 -5.89
N GLU A 22 15.65 2.54 -6.04
CA GLU A 22 15.44 1.72 -7.24
C GLU A 22 14.01 1.19 -7.38
N MET A 23 13.18 1.33 -6.35
CA MET A 23 11.79 0.91 -6.38
C MET A 23 10.91 1.92 -7.13
N THR A 24 11.28 2.18 -8.40
CA THR A 24 10.49 3.02 -9.30
C THR A 24 9.27 2.25 -9.82
N PRO A 25 8.18 2.93 -10.18
CA PRO A 25 6.99 2.30 -10.76
C PRO A 25 7.30 1.40 -11.96
N HIS A 26 8.13 1.87 -12.90
CA HIS A 26 8.54 1.12 -14.08
C HIS A 26 9.35 -0.12 -13.68
N HIS A 27 10.36 0.04 -12.82
CA HIS A 27 11.20 -1.07 -12.35
C HIS A 27 10.38 -2.16 -11.64
N ILE A 28 9.44 -1.79 -10.77
CA ILE A 28 8.54 -2.73 -10.08
C ILE A 28 7.77 -3.57 -11.09
N VAL A 29 7.14 -2.93 -12.09
CA VAL A 29 6.32 -3.63 -13.08
C VAL A 29 7.17 -4.52 -13.99
N MET A 30 8.33 -4.02 -14.42
CA MET A 30 9.30 -4.80 -15.22
C MET A 30 9.76 -6.05 -14.45
N ARG A 31 10.16 -5.89 -13.18
CA ARG A 31 10.60 -7.01 -12.34
C ARG A 31 9.46 -8.00 -12.06
N ALA A 32 8.24 -7.51 -11.86
CA ALA A 32 7.08 -8.39 -11.71
C ALA A 32 6.91 -9.29 -12.94
N ALA A 33 7.01 -8.74 -14.14
CA ALA A 33 6.95 -9.51 -15.38
C ALA A 33 8.07 -10.56 -15.48
N GLU A 34 9.30 -10.18 -15.16
CA GLU A 34 10.46 -11.07 -15.16
C GLU A 34 10.32 -12.28 -14.22
N TYR A 35 9.69 -12.06 -13.04
CA TYR A 35 9.45 -13.11 -12.06
C TYR A 35 8.12 -13.86 -12.26
N GLY A 36 7.38 -13.58 -13.32
CA GLY A 36 6.10 -14.23 -13.60
C GLY A 36 4.97 -13.81 -12.64
N ILE A 37 5.12 -12.66 -11.96
CA ILE A 37 4.06 -12.05 -11.15
C ILE A 37 3.10 -11.37 -12.11
N GLY A 38 1.89 -11.88 -12.21
CA GLY A 38 0.88 -11.38 -13.15
C GLY A 38 0.08 -10.19 -12.65
N ALA A 39 0.15 -9.88 -11.36
CA ALA A 39 -0.54 -8.73 -10.77
C ALA A 39 0.26 -8.13 -9.60
N VAL A 40 0.29 -6.79 -9.51
CA VAL A 40 0.86 -6.07 -8.38
C VAL A 40 -0.10 -4.98 -7.92
N ALA A 41 -0.05 -4.60 -6.63
CA ALA A 41 -0.69 -3.40 -6.14
C ALA A 41 0.37 -2.41 -5.66
N ILE A 42 0.31 -1.18 -6.15
CA ILE A 42 1.15 -0.08 -5.65
C ILE A 42 0.43 0.53 -4.45
N THR A 43 1.08 0.52 -3.30
CA THR A 43 0.46 0.80 -2.00
C THR A 43 1.35 1.67 -1.12
N ASP A 44 1.85 2.79 -1.66
CA ASP A 44 2.66 3.75 -0.92
C ASP A 44 1.91 4.30 0.31
N HIS A 45 2.66 4.71 1.33
CA HIS A 45 2.10 5.29 2.54
C HIS A 45 1.35 6.59 2.25
N ASN A 46 0.07 6.65 2.60
CA ASN A 46 -0.81 7.83 2.56
C ASN A 46 -0.77 8.62 1.23
N ALA A 47 -0.26 8.05 0.16
CA ALA A 47 -0.12 8.72 -1.14
C ALA A 47 -0.30 7.77 -2.32
N SER A 48 -0.83 8.31 -3.42
CA SER A 48 -1.11 7.57 -4.65
C SER A 48 -0.36 8.12 -5.87
N ALA A 49 0.58 9.06 -5.67
CA ALA A 49 1.14 9.86 -6.75
C ALA A 49 1.93 9.05 -7.79
N ASN A 50 2.52 7.91 -7.41
CA ASN A 50 3.25 7.03 -8.33
C ASN A 50 2.38 5.92 -8.97
N VAL A 51 1.09 5.80 -8.59
CA VAL A 51 0.19 4.80 -9.17
C VAL A 51 -0.07 5.04 -10.67
N PRO A 52 -0.30 6.28 -11.15
CA PRO A 52 -0.46 6.53 -12.57
C PRO A 52 0.74 6.06 -13.41
N ALA A 53 1.96 6.33 -12.94
CA ALA A 53 3.20 5.88 -13.60
C ALA A 53 3.28 4.35 -13.71
N ALA A 54 2.91 3.64 -12.64
CA ALA A 54 2.86 2.18 -12.64
C ALA A 54 1.80 1.62 -13.60
N LEU A 55 0.63 2.24 -13.66
CA LEU A 55 -0.45 1.85 -14.59
C LEU A 55 -0.02 2.03 -16.06
N GLU A 56 0.70 3.10 -16.37
CA GLU A 56 1.23 3.36 -17.70
C GLU A 56 2.35 2.38 -18.06
N ALA A 57 3.33 2.18 -17.18
CA ALA A 57 4.41 1.22 -17.38
C ALA A 57 3.87 -0.21 -17.60
N ALA A 58 2.82 -0.58 -16.88
CA ALA A 58 2.21 -1.92 -16.96
C ALA A 58 1.71 -2.31 -18.35
N GLN A 59 1.33 -1.32 -19.17
CA GLN A 59 0.88 -1.56 -20.55
C GLN A 59 1.96 -2.23 -21.42
N ARG A 60 3.24 -2.02 -21.08
CA ARG A 60 4.39 -2.56 -21.81
C ARG A 60 4.70 -4.03 -21.44
N TYR A 61 4.30 -4.46 -20.24
CA TYR A 61 4.74 -5.74 -19.65
C TYR A 61 3.63 -6.76 -19.44
N GLY A 62 2.37 -6.37 -19.66
CA GLY A 62 1.23 -7.27 -19.47
C GLY A 62 0.97 -7.67 -18.01
N VAL A 63 1.49 -6.90 -17.05
CA VAL A 63 1.22 -7.05 -15.61
C VAL A 63 -0.01 -6.24 -15.25
N LYS A 64 -0.94 -6.82 -14.50
CA LYS A 64 -2.08 -6.08 -13.95
C LYS A 64 -1.60 -5.24 -12.76
N VAL A 65 -1.80 -3.93 -12.81
CA VAL A 65 -1.59 -3.05 -11.65
C VAL A 65 -2.93 -2.72 -11.01
N PHE A 66 -3.04 -2.93 -9.71
CA PHE A 66 -4.16 -2.48 -8.89
C PHE A 66 -3.81 -1.15 -8.23
N PRO A 67 -4.63 -0.11 -8.42
CA PRO A 67 -4.50 1.13 -7.68
C PRO A 67 -4.70 0.88 -6.17
N GLY A 68 -3.74 1.29 -5.34
CA GLY A 68 -3.81 1.05 -3.91
C GLY A 68 -3.09 2.12 -3.09
N MET A 69 -3.21 1.97 -1.79
CA MET A 69 -2.56 2.82 -0.80
C MET A 69 -2.47 2.07 0.53
N GLU A 70 -1.34 2.12 1.21
CA GLU A 70 -1.26 1.73 2.62
C GLU A 70 -1.46 2.96 3.48
N VAL A 71 -2.45 2.92 4.37
CA VAL A 71 -2.71 4.00 5.32
C VAL A 71 -2.46 3.52 6.75
N GLU A 72 -2.05 4.44 7.61
CA GLU A 72 -1.91 4.21 9.03
C GLU A 72 -3.12 4.80 9.76
N SER A 73 -3.85 3.98 10.53
CA SER A 73 -4.99 4.46 11.32
C SER A 73 -4.54 5.25 12.54
N SER A 74 -5.49 5.94 13.20
CA SER A 74 -5.24 6.66 14.46
C SER A 74 -4.77 5.75 15.60
N GLU A 75 -5.01 4.44 15.48
CA GLU A 75 -4.51 3.40 16.39
C GLU A 75 -3.13 2.87 15.98
N GLU A 76 -2.45 3.51 15.00
CA GLU A 76 -1.15 3.11 14.47
C GLU A 76 -1.15 1.70 13.82
N ALA A 77 -2.27 1.31 13.22
CA ALA A 77 -2.37 0.07 12.47
C ALA A 77 -2.33 0.34 10.96
N HIS A 78 -1.52 -0.43 10.22
CA HIS A 78 -1.44 -0.33 8.77
C HIS A 78 -2.57 -1.10 8.09
N ILE A 79 -3.19 -0.46 7.12
CA ILE A 79 -4.31 -1.00 6.34
C ILE A 79 -4.04 -0.72 4.86
N VAL A 80 -4.02 -1.79 4.06
CA VAL A 80 -3.93 -1.66 2.61
C VAL A 80 -5.34 -1.49 2.04
N ALA A 81 -5.56 -0.40 1.32
CA ALA A 81 -6.75 -0.14 0.53
C ALA A 81 -6.46 -0.43 -0.95
N LEU A 82 -7.30 -1.24 -1.59
CA LEU A 82 -7.19 -1.58 -3.01
C LEU A 82 -8.46 -1.18 -3.76
N PHE A 83 -8.28 -0.74 -4.99
CA PHE A 83 -9.36 -0.28 -5.85
C PHE A 83 -9.24 -0.86 -7.27
N ASP A 84 -10.36 -0.91 -7.98
CA ASP A 84 -10.38 -1.36 -9.37
C ASP A 84 -9.91 -0.28 -10.34
N THR A 85 -10.14 0.99 -9.99
CA THR A 85 -9.87 2.14 -10.86
C THR A 85 -9.06 3.23 -10.17
N LEU A 86 -8.29 3.96 -10.97
CA LEU A 86 -7.55 5.13 -10.50
C LEU A 86 -8.49 6.22 -9.95
N GLU A 87 -9.69 6.39 -10.53
CA GLU A 87 -10.67 7.37 -10.06
C GLU A 87 -11.12 7.09 -8.62
N GLN A 88 -11.36 5.82 -8.27
CA GLN A 88 -11.71 5.45 -6.90
C GLN A 88 -10.56 5.77 -5.93
N LEU A 89 -9.32 5.43 -6.31
CA LEU A 89 -8.13 5.76 -5.52
C LEU A 89 -7.94 7.27 -5.35
N GLN A 90 -8.19 8.07 -6.39
CA GLN A 90 -8.10 9.53 -6.31
C GLN A 90 -9.14 10.12 -5.35
N ARG A 91 -10.35 9.59 -5.33
CA ARG A 91 -11.37 9.98 -4.33
C ARG A 91 -10.93 9.61 -2.92
N TRP A 92 -10.32 8.45 -2.75
CA TRP A 92 -9.73 8.03 -1.46
C TRP A 92 -8.59 8.95 -1.06
N GLN A 93 -7.71 9.35 -2.00
CA GLN A 93 -6.62 10.30 -1.73
C GLN A 93 -7.13 11.63 -1.16
N LEU A 94 -8.25 12.17 -1.68
CA LEU A 94 -8.83 13.41 -1.16
C LEU A 94 -9.24 13.27 0.32
N LEU A 95 -9.85 12.13 0.69
CA LEU A 95 -10.18 11.84 2.08
C LEU A 95 -8.94 11.69 2.96
N VAL A 96 -7.92 11.01 2.46
CA VAL A 96 -6.64 10.87 3.18
C VAL A 96 -6.00 12.25 3.41
N ASP A 97 -5.97 13.11 2.40
CA ASP A 97 -5.40 14.45 2.50
C ASP A 97 -6.09 15.31 3.57
N GLU A 98 -7.41 15.18 3.73
CA GLU A 98 -8.19 15.86 4.77
C GLU A 98 -7.87 15.36 6.19
N HIS A 99 -7.39 14.11 6.31
CA HIS A 99 -7.13 13.45 7.59
C HIS A 99 -5.65 13.31 7.95
N MET A 100 -4.75 13.80 7.10
CA MET A 100 -3.33 13.89 7.41
C MET A 100 -3.07 14.99 8.45
N ASN A 101 -2.05 14.78 9.29
CA ASN A 101 -1.72 15.69 10.39
C ASN A 101 -1.00 16.98 9.98
N GLY A 102 -0.70 17.16 8.69
CA GLY A 102 -0.01 18.36 8.14
C GLY A 102 1.49 18.45 8.45
N MET A 103 2.10 17.42 9.03
CA MET A 103 3.55 17.40 9.28
C MET A 103 4.33 17.39 7.96
N LEU A 104 5.44 18.12 7.94
CA LEU A 104 6.38 18.10 6.83
C LEU A 104 7.41 16.99 7.01
N ASN A 105 7.84 16.42 5.89
CA ASN A 105 8.91 15.43 5.88
C ASN A 105 10.25 16.08 6.23
N ASP A 106 11.03 15.37 7.04
CA ASP A 106 12.44 15.65 7.27
C ASP A 106 13.26 14.56 6.58
N VAL A 107 13.86 14.92 5.46
CA VAL A 107 14.61 13.97 4.60
C VAL A 107 15.79 13.34 5.35
N GLU A 108 16.45 14.07 6.26
CA GLU A 108 17.57 13.54 7.05
C GLU A 108 17.09 12.46 8.05
N SER A 109 15.88 12.62 8.58
CA SER A 109 15.31 11.71 9.58
C SER A 109 14.54 10.55 8.97
N PHE A 110 13.79 10.80 7.90
CA PHE A 110 12.83 9.82 7.33
C PHE A 110 13.17 9.36 5.92
N GLY A 111 14.05 10.06 5.20
CA GLY A 111 14.34 9.79 3.79
C GLY A 111 13.50 10.62 2.82
N ALA A 112 13.91 10.62 1.57
CA ALA A 112 13.25 11.35 0.50
C ALA A 112 11.98 10.61 0.03
N GLN A 113 11.01 11.36 -0.49
CA GLN A 113 9.72 10.88 -0.98
C GLN A 113 9.52 11.39 -2.41
N TYR A 114 9.91 10.57 -3.40
CA TYR A 114 9.96 11.01 -4.80
C TYR A 114 8.75 10.55 -5.59
N VAL A 115 8.18 11.49 -6.36
CA VAL A 115 7.21 11.23 -7.42
C VAL A 115 7.96 11.22 -8.74
N VAL A 116 7.75 10.16 -9.54
CA VAL A 116 8.35 9.96 -10.84
C VAL A 116 7.28 9.62 -11.88
N ASP A 117 7.62 9.76 -13.16
CA ASP A 117 6.76 9.35 -14.27
C ASP A 117 7.00 7.88 -14.69
N ALA A 118 6.37 7.46 -15.78
CA ALA A 118 6.45 6.08 -16.29
C ALA A 118 7.81 5.74 -16.94
N GLU A 119 8.66 6.71 -17.17
CA GLU A 119 10.04 6.60 -17.66
C GLU A 119 11.08 6.72 -16.52
N ASP A 120 10.62 6.74 -15.24
CA ASP A 120 11.44 6.92 -14.04
C ASP A 120 12.09 8.32 -13.92
N GLU A 121 11.59 9.30 -14.68
CA GLU A 121 12.07 10.67 -14.60
C GLU A 121 11.44 11.39 -13.37
N PHE A 122 12.28 12.16 -12.68
CA PHE A 122 11.86 12.91 -11.50
C PHE A 122 10.80 13.97 -11.86
N VAL A 123 9.68 13.97 -11.14
CA VAL A 123 8.61 14.95 -11.28
C VAL A 123 8.64 15.96 -10.14
N ARG A 124 8.61 15.48 -8.90
CA ARG A 124 8.65 16.31 -7.69
C ARG A 124 8.97 15.48 -6.44
N GLU A 125 9.34 16.15 -5.39
CA GLU A 125 9.43 15.60 -4.05
C GLU A 125 8.12 15.88 -3.28
N GLU A 126 7.60 14.87 -2.57
CA GLU A 126 6.46 15.05 -1.67
C GLU A 126 6.96 15.62 -0.34
N GLN A 127 6.43 16.79 0.01
CA GLN A 127 6.87 17.54 1.18
C GLN A 127 6.17 17.13 2.49
N ARG A 128 5.00 16.50 2.40
CA ARG A 128 4.26 16.02 3.57
C ARG A 128 4.88 14.74 4.09
N LEU A 129 4.95 14.57 5.40
CA LEU A 129 5.37 13.29 6.00
C LEU A 129 4.30 12.24 5.74
N LEU A 130 4.60 11.29 4.84
CA LEU A 130 3.65 10.25 4.45
C LEU A 130 3.56 9.14 5.49
N HIS A 131 4.65 8.82 6.18
CA HIS A 131 4.68 7.79 7.23
C HIS A 131 4.21 8.38 8.56
N ALA A 132 2.92 8.67 8.66
CA ALA A 132 2.28 9.22 9.84
C ALA A 132 0.82 8.77 9.92
N PRO A 133 0.26 8.59 11.14
CA PRO A 133 -1.13 8.16 11.30
C PRO A 133 -2.10 9.24 10.82
N LEU A 134 -3.19 8.77 10.21
CA LEU A 134 -4.37 9.58 9.90
C LEU A 134 -5.19 9.81 11.16
N SER A 135 -6.04 10.82 11.16
CA SER A 135 -7.05 11.02 12.21
C SER A 135 -8.24 10.04 12.12
N LEU A 136 -8.24 9.12 11.17
CA LEU A 136 -9.26 8.09 10.98
C LEU A 136 -8.94 6.82 11.77
N THR A 137 -9.95 6.24 12.44
CA THR A 137 -9.85 4.90 13.03
C THR A 137 -9.82 3.81 11.96
N ALA A 138 -9.33 2.63 12.32
CA ALA A 138 -9.35 1.47 11.43
C ALA A 138 -10.76 1.16 10.89
N ALA A 139 -11.78 1.22 11.74
CA ALA A 139 -13.17 1.02 11.35
C ALA A 139 -13.66 2.07 10.35
N GLN A 140 -13.31 3.34 10.54
CA GLN A 140 -13.67 4.42 9.62
C GLN A 140 -12.96 4.24 8.27
N ILE A 141 -11.69 3.85 8.26
CA ILE A 141 -10.95 3.55 7.02
C ILE A 141 -11.65 2.46 6.22
N VAL A 142 -11.97 1.33 6.86
CA VAL A 142 -12.67 0.22 6.21
C VAL A 142 -14.03 0.68 5.65
N GLN A 143 -14.79 1.44 6.43
CA GLN A 143 -16.09 1.96 5.99
C GLN A 143 -15.97 2.87 4.76
N GLN A 144 -15.04 3.82 4.77
CA GLN A 144 -14.84 4.78 3.68
C GLN A 144 -14.34 4.10 2.40
N VAL A 145 -13.35 3.21 2.51
CA VAL A 145 -12.82 2.46 1.36
C VAL A 145 -13.93 1.59 0.75
N THR A 146 -14.72 0.90 1.58
CA THR A 146 -15.85 0.08 1.10
C THR A 146 -16.90 0.94 0.40
N ALA A 147 -17.23 2.12 0.94
CA ALA A 147 -18.18 3.05 0.33
C ALA A 147 -17.71 3.56 -1.06
N LEU A 148 -16.41 3.62 -1.29
CA LEU A 148 -15.81 3.94 -2.59
C LEU A 148 -15.71 2.73 -3.54
N GLY A 149 -16.17 1.56 -3.13
CA GLY A 149 -16.10 0.33 -3.92
C GLY A 149 -14.75 -0.37 -3.86
N GLY A 150 -13.87 0.01 -2.93
CA GLY A 150 -12.61 -0.65 -2.67
C GLY A 150 -12.73 -1.78 -1.64
N LEU A 151 -11.62 -2.45 -1.39
CA LEU A 151 -11.49 -3.45 -0.35
C LEU A 151 -10.28 -3.15 0.53
N THR A 152 -10.30 -3.64 1.77
CA THR A 152 -9.24 -3.43 2.75
C THR A 152 -8.61 -4.75 3.18
N ILE A 153 -7.30 -4.71 3.38
CA ILE A 153 -6.50 -5.81 3.92
C ILE A 153 -5.83 -5.31 5.21
N ALA A 154 -6.03 -6.01 6.31
CA ALA A 154 -5.26 -5.76 7.53
C ALA A 154 -3.81 -6.19 7.26
N ALA A 155 -2.86 -5.23 7.25
CA ALA A 155 -1.48 -5.48 6.87
C ALA A 155 -0.73 -6.25 7.97
N HIS A 156 0.19 -7.15 7.55
CA HIS A 156 1.17 -7.87 8.40
C HIS A 156 0.72 -8.07 9.86
N ILE A 157 -0.46 -8.70 10.06
CA ILE A 157 -1.13 -8.83 11.36
C ILE A 157 -0.29 -9.53 12.44
N ASP A 158 0.78 -10.22 12.06
CA ASP A 158 1.72 -10.91 12.93
C ASP A 158 2.89 -10.04 13.43
N ARG A 159 2.98 -8.78 13.01
CA ARG A 159 3.99 -7.84 13.52
C ARG A 159 3.56 -7.27 14.88
N PRO A 160 4.52 -7.03 15.81
CA PRO A 160 4.22 -6.48 17.14
C PRO A 160 3.84 -4.99 17.09
N SER A 161 4.23 -4.26 16.05
CA SER A 161 3.92 -2.85 15.82
C SER A 161 3.33 -2.66 14.42
N TYR A 162 2.59 -1.57 14.26
CA TYR A 162 1.90 -1.19 13.01
C TYR A 162 0.96 -2.28 12.48
N SER A 163 0.46 -3.16 13.34
CA SER A 163 -0.54 -4.18 12.98
C SER A 163 -1.78 -4.04 13.84
N ILE A 164 -2.94 -4.40 13.27
CA ILE A 164 -4.20 -4.31 14.01
C ILE A 164 -4.19 -5.21 15.26
N LEU A 165 -3.57 -6.39 15.19
CA LEU A 165 -3.43 -7.29 16.35
C LEU A 165 -2.44 -6.75 17.37
N GLY A 166 -1.34 -6.12 16.93
CA GLY A 166 -0.35 -5.52 17.82
C GLY A 166 -0.92 -4.34 18.61
N GLN A 167 -1.74 -3.51 17.95
CA GLN A 167 -2.28 -2.28 18.53
C GLN A 167 -3.60 -2.50 19.32
N LEU A 168 -4.50 -3.29 18.79
CA LEU A 168 -5.82 -3.52 19.40
C LEU A 168 -5.95 -4.86 20.12
N GLY A 169 -5.04 -5.81 19.87
CA GLY A 169 -5.08 -7.15 20.45
C GLY A 169 -6.07 -8.11 19.79
N PHE A 170 -6.93 -7.64 18.88
CA PHE A 170 -7.95 -8.43 18.21
C PHE A 170 -8.35 -7.83 16.86
N ILE A 171 -8.98 -8.63 16.01
CA ILE A 171 -9.68 -8.17 14.81
C ILE A 171 -11.16 -8.52 14.96
N GLU A 172 -12.00 -7.52 15.09
CA GLU A 172 -13.43 -7.73 15.19
C GLU A 172 -14.02 -8.07 13.81
N PRO A 173 -14.87 -9.11 13.69
CA PRO A 173 -15.51 -9.48 12.42
C PRO A 173 -16.26 -8.32 11.77
N HIS A 174 -16.84 -7.43 12.56
CA HIS A 174 -17.60 -6.30 12.05
C HIS A 174 -16.74 -5.15 11.49
N PHE A 175 -15.41 -5.16 11.62
CA PHE A 175 -14.57 -4.20 10.91
C PHE A 175 -14.71 -4.31 9.39
N GLY A 176 -15.03 -5.50 8.87
CA GLY A 176 -15.30 -5.67 7.45
C GLY A 176 -14.06 -5.76 6.57
N PHE A 177 -12.89 -6.11 7.12
CA PHE A 177 -11.71 -6.41 6.32
C PHE A 177 -11.99 -7.54 5.33
N ALA A 178 -11.59 -7.36 4.06
CA ALA A 178 -11.70 -8.39 3.03
C ALA A 178 -10.68 -9.52 3.24
N ALA A 179 -9.51 -9.20 3.80
CA ALA A 179 -8.42 -10.14 4.04
C ALA A 179 -7.49 -9.65 5.16
N ALA A 180 -6.58 -10.53 5.58
CA ALA A 180 -5.46 -10.19 6.45
C ALA A 180 -4.17 -10.75 5.84
N ALA A 181 -3.10 -9.95 5.86
CA ALA A 181 -1.78 -10.33 5.40
C ALA A 181 -0.90 -10.78 6.56
N ILE A 182 -0.12 -11.83 6.33
CA ILE A 182 0.88 -12.36 7.26
C ILE A 182 2.26 -12.11 6.66
N SER A 183 3.19 -11.60 7.46
CA SER A 183 4.56 -11.37 7.01
C SER A 183 5.28 -12.68 6.64
N ALA A 184 6.33 -12.58 5.82
CA ALA A 184 7.17 -13.73 5.47
C ALA A 184 7.77 -14.42 6.69
N ALA A 185 8.07 -13.67 7.77
CA ALA A 185 8.56 -14.24 9.04
C ALA A 185 7.46 -15.01 9.78
N GLY A 186 6.22 -14.50 9.81
CA GLY A 186 5.07 -15.19 10.38
C GLY A 186 4.71 -16.45 9.64
N TRP A 187 4.76 -16.42 8.31
CA TRP A 187 4.54 -17.60 7.47
C TRP A 187 5.58 -18.70 7.77
N ARG A 188 6.85 -18.35 7.84
CA ARG A 188 7.93 -19.33 8.19
C ARG A 188 7.73 -19.94 9.55
N ARG A 189 7.37 -19.16 10.58
CA ARG A 189 7.07 -19.69 11.93
C ARG A 189 5.92 -20.69 11.92
N LYS A 190 4.84 -20.38 11.18
CA LYS A 190 3.68 -21.28 11.03
C LYS A 190 4.04 -22.59 10.32
N MET A 191 4.92 -22.54 9.33
CA MET A 191 5.40 -23.75 8.64
C MET A 191 6.28 -24.61 9.56
N GLN A 192 7.16 -23.99 10.36
CA GLN A 192 8.00 -24.72 11.33
C GLN A 192 7.20 -25.38 12.47
N SER A 193 6.08 -24.81 12.88
CA SER A 193 5.21 -25.39 13.92
C SER A 193 4.36 -26.56 13.43
N LYS A 194 4.37 -26.87 12.12
CA LYS A 194 3.68 -28.00 11.51
C LYS A 194 4.60 -29.19 11.18
N LEU A 195 5.91 -29.02 11.39
CA LEU A 195 6.94 -30.06 11.29
C LEU A 195 7.30 -30.61 12.67
#